data_3cf13cdea2b36be78747508c2853975b
#
_entry.id   3cf13cdea2b36be78747508c2853975b
#
_cell.length_a   1.000
_cell.length_b   1.000
_cell.length_c   1.000
_cell.angle_alpha   90.00
_cell.angle_beta   90.00
_cell.angle_gamma   90.00
#
_symmetry.space_group_name_H-M   'P 1'
#
loop_
_entity.id
_entity.type
_entity.pdbx_description
1 polymer ?
#
loop_
_entity_poly.entity_id
_entity_poly.type
_entity_poly.pdbx_seq_one_letter_code
_entity_poly.pdbx_strand_id
1 'polypeptide(L)'
;MTTRRERKKRETRQKIFNAAIKLFKEHGFESTTIDMISEEADVARGTIFLHFASKEAILAHWGYDRLQEIEERRDEWDYGDSCKQRVLRIYKILNEVNIQNYDFMKVLLESSMKHRQIFDSEKNANVELRQLFADLIEEAQDKGRLKTKFNPLVVANMLENIYYNALYDWVRSEGAWPLEEIMDEKVSIVFEGMDNEGVLTTKGLT
;
A
#
# COMPACT_ATOMS: atom_id res chain seq x y z
N MET A 1 16.65 -1.00 20.38
CA MET A 1 17.89 -0.44 19.74
C MET A 1 18.31 -1.35 18.59
N THR A 2 18.28 -0.83 17.37
CA THR A 2 18.70 -1.58 16.16
C THR A 2 20.20 -1.80 16.17
N THR A 3 20.66 -3.03 15.98
CA THR A 3 22.09 -3.35 15.98
C THR A 3 22.81 -2.70 14.78
N ARG A 4 24.13 -2.50 14.87
CA ARG A 4 24.94 -1.99 13.74
C ARG A 4 24.80 -2.86 12.48
N ARG A 5 24.60 -4.17 12.66
CA ARG A 5 24.40 -5.13 11.57
C ARG A 5 23.05 -4.92 10.87
N GLU A 6 22.00 -4.73 11.64
CA GLU A 6 20.65 -4.46 11.11
C GLU A 6 20.61 -3.13 10.37
N ARG A 7 21.24 -2.09 10.91
CA ARG A 7 21.36 -0.80 10.23
C ARG A 7 22.04 -0.93 8.88
N LYS A 8 23.22 -1.60 8.82
CA LYS A 8 23.94 -1.85 7.55
C LYS A 8 23.09 -2.66 6.58
N LYS A 9 22.34 -3.67 7.06
CA LYS A 9 21.47 -4.47 6.22
C LYS A 9 20.37 -3.59 5.60
N ARG A 10 19.77 -2.70 6.37
CA ARG A 10 18.75 -1.75 5.89
C ARG A 10 19.33 -0.76 4.90
N GLU A 11 20.49 -0.17 5.19
CA GLU A 11 21.20 0.76 4.29
C GLU A 11 21.50 0.11 2.93
N THR A 12 22.03 -1.12 2.92
CA THR A 12 22.30 -1.86 1.69
C THR A 12 21.01 -2.17 0.92
N ARG A 13 19.96 -2.60 1.61
CA ARG A 13 18.65 -2.87 0.99
C ARG A 13 18.10 -1.63 0.32
N GLN A 14 18.15 -0.47 1.00
CA GLN A 14 17.70 0.80 0.44
C GLN A 14 18.54 1.25 -0.76
N LYS A 15 19.87 1.04 -0.73
CA LYS A 15 20.76 1.34 -1.85
C LYS A 15 20.37 0.54 -3.09
N ILE A 16 20.15 -0.78 -2.95
CA ILE A 16 19.70 -1.66 -4.04
C ILE A 16 18.34 -1.21 -4.56
N PHE A 17 17.40 -0.92 -3.66
CA PHE A 17 16.06 -0.46 -4.01
C PHE A 17 16.11 0.84 -4.83
N ASN A 18 16.83 1.86 -4.37
CA ASN A 18 16.94 3.15 -5.06
C ASN A 18 17.56 3.01 -6.46
N ALA A 19 18.60 2.17 -6.60
CA ALA A 19 19.23 1.87 -7.88
C ALA A 19 18.24 1.20 -8.85
N ALA A 20 17.49 0.21 -8.36
CA ALA A 20 16.48 -0.47 -9.16
C ALA A 20 15.37 0.47 -9.62
N ILE A 21 14.84 1.32 -8.73
CA ILE A 21 13.79 2.30 -9.06
C ILE A 21 14.26 3.28 -10.13
N LYS A 22 15.49 3.77 -10.03
CA LYS A 22 16.09 4.63 -11.05
C LYS A 22 16.10 3.94 -12.41
N LEU A 23 16.64 2.71 -12.47
CA LEU A 23 16.73 1.94 -13.70
C LEU A 23 15.37 1.55 -14.28
N PHE A 24 14.39 1.24 -13.43
CA PHE A 24 13.02 0.95 -13.88
C PHE A 24 12.37 2.17 -14.53
N LYS A 25 12.62 3.38 -14.02
CA LYS A 25 12.14 4.63 -14.62
C LYS A 25 12.84 4.94 -15.95
N GLU A 26 14.15 4.71 -16.04
CA GLU A 26 14.96 5.05 -17.22
C GLU A 26 14.81 4.03 -18.35
N HIS A 27 14.74 2.74 -18.05
CA HIS A 27 14.80 1.66 -19.05
C HIS A 27 13.53 0.80 -19.10
N GLY A 28 12.61 1.00 -18.16
CA GLY A 28 11.45 0.13 -17.96
C GLY A 28 11.80 -1.13 -17.16
N PHE A 29 10.77 -1.75 -16.59
CA PHE A 29 10.95 -2.94 -15.76
C PHE A 29 11.53 -4.13 -16.54
N GLU A 30 11.01 -4.40 -17.74
CA GLU A 30 11.41 -5.56 -18.54
C GLU A 30 12.89 -5.51 -18.95
N SER A 31 13.36 -4.37 -19.38
CA SER A 31 14.72 -4.18 -19.89
C SER A 31 15.78 -4.08 -18.79
N THR A 32 15.37 -3.84 -17.55
CA THR A 32 16.27 -3.75 -16.41
C THR A 32 16.68 -5.14 -15.91
N THR A 33 17.96 -5.38 -15.78
CA THR A 33 18.53 -6.66 -15.30
C THR A 33 19.11 -6.54 -13.89
N ILE A 34 19.25 -7.68 -13.20
CA ILE A 34 19.94 -7.74 -11.89
C ILE A 34 21.38 -7.25 -11.99
N ASP A 35 22.05 -7.48 -13.13
CA ASP A 35 23.44 -7.04 -13.34
C ASP A 35 23.51 -5.51 -13.43
N MET A 36 22.59 -4.87 -14.15
CA MET A 36 22.47 -3.41 -14.18
C MET A 36 22.23 -2.84 -12.77
N ILE A 37 21.33 -3.46 -12.00
CA ILE A 37 21.04 -3.03 -10.62
C ILE A 37 22.27 -3.20 -9.72
N SER A 38 23.02 -4.27 -9.88
CA SER A 38 24.23 -4.52 -9.08
C SER A 38 25.32 -3.48 -9.35
N GLU A 39 25.51 -3.10 -10.62
CA GLU A 39 26.44 -2.06 -11.05
C GLU A 39 26.02 -0.68 -10.53
N GLU A 40 24.78 -0.28 -10.76
CA GLU A 40 24.24 1.01 -10.29
C GLU A 40 24.26 1.12 -8.75
N ALA A 41 23.94 0.03 -8.05
CA ALA A 41 24.00 -0.02 -6.59
C ALA A 41 25.41 -0.23 -6.03
N ASP A 42 26.43 -0.43 -6.87
CA ASP A 42 27.81 -0.74 -6.44
C ASP A 42 27.83 -1.83 -5.35
N VAL A 43 27.21 -2.98 -5.66
CA VAL A 43 27.18 -4.18 -4.82
C VAL A 43 27.38 -5.42 -5.68
N ALA A 44 27.88 -6.50 -5.09
CA ALA A 44 27.94 -7.76 -5.80
C ALA A 44 26.53 -8.31 -6.11
N ARG A 45 26.37 -8.96 -7.27
CA ARG A 45 25.10 -9.63 -7.65
C ARG A 45 24.53 -10.55 -6.56
N GLY A 46 25.41 -11.33 -5.88
CA GLY A 46 25.03 -12.17 -4.75
C GLY A 46 24.47 -11.37 -3.57
N THR A 47 24.89 -10.13 -3.38
CA THR A 47 24.37 -9.25 -2.34
C THR A 47 22.92 -8.87 -2.63
N ILE A 48 22.55 -8.67 -3.90
CA ILE A 48 21.16 -8.40 -4.26
C ILE A 48 20.27 -9.57 -3.81
N PHE A 49 20.66 -10.81 -4.12
CA PHE A 49 19.87 -12.00 -3.76
C PHE A 49 19.80 -12.29 -2.25
N LEU A 50 20.73 -11.73 -1.46
CA LEU A 50 20.63 -11.75 0.01
C LEU A 50 19.52 -10.81 0.56
N HIS A 51 19.12 -9.81 -0.22
CA HIS A 51 18.13 -8.81 0.18
C HIS A 51 16.78 -8.98 -0.53
N PHE A 52 16.81 -9.40 -1.79
CA PHE A 52 15.64 -9.55 -2.66
C PHE A 52 15.74 -10.83 -3.47
N ALA A 53 14.72 -11.67 -3.43
CA ALA A 53 14.69 -12.94 -4.13
C ALA A 53 14.69 -12.78 -5.67
N SER A 54 14.15 -11.67 -6.16
CA SER A 54 14.02 -11.38 -7.59
C SER A 54 13.87 -9.87 -7.84
N LYS A 55 13.87 -9.49 -9.12
CA LYS A 55 13.58 -8.13 -9.60
C LYS A 55 12.17 -7.67 -9.20
N GLU A 56 11.22 -8.58 -9.27
CA GLU A 56 9.83 -8.38 -8.85
C GLU A 56 9.73 -8.10 -7.34
N ALA A 57 10.53 -8.81 -6.53
CA ALA A 57 10.57 -8.59 -5.08
C ALA A 57 11.14 -7.21 -4.72
N ILE A 58 12.03 -6.64 -5.54
CA ILE A 58 12.52 -5.27 -5.36
C ILE A 58 11.36 -4.29 -5.61
N LEU A 59 10.61 -4.49 -6.69
CA LEU A 59 9.48 -3.62 -7.05
C LEU A 59 8.39 -3.65 -5.98
N ALA A 60 8.04 -4.84 -5.49
CA ALA A 60 7.02 -5.03 -4.45
C ALA A 60 7.42 -4.47 -3.07
N HIS A 61 8.71 -4.20 -2.84
CA HIS A 61 9.18 -3.64 -1.57
C HIS A 61 8.74 -2.18 -1.33
N TRP A 62 8.31 -1.48 -2.38
CA TRP A 62 7.84 -0.09 -2.28
C TRP A 62 6.74 0.10 -1.23
N GLY A 63 5.74 -0.76 -1.22
CA GLY A 63 4.62 -0.67 -0.29
C GLY A 63 5.00 -0.95 1.17
N TYR A 64 5.96 -1.84 1.38
CA TYR A 64 6.33 -2.31 2.71
C TYR A 64 6.92 -1.21 3.60
N ASP A 65 7.88 -0.44 3.10
CA ASP A 65 8.53 0.64 3.88
C ASP A 65 7.52 1.73 4.27
N ARG A 66 6.48 1.95 3.44
CA ARG A 66 5.44 2.96 3.70
C ARG A 66 4.49 2.55 4.82
N LEU A 67 4.14 1.29 4.88
CA LEU A 67 3.30 0.77 5.96
C LEU A 67 4.02 0.82 7.31
N GLN A 68 5.32 0.58 7.33
CA GLN A 68 6.12 0.73 8.55
C GLN A 68 6.15 2.18 9.05
N GLU A 69 6.33 3.14 8.14
CA GLU A 69 6.28 4.57 8.47
C GLU A 69 4.91 4.99 9.04
N ILE A 70 3.84 4.46 8.48
CA ILE A 70 2.48 4.67 8.97
C ILE A 70 2.33 4.10 10.38
N GLU A 71 2.78 2.88 10.62
CA GLU A 71 2.66 2.21 11.91
C GLU A 71 3.50 2.90 13.00
N GLU A 72 4.72 3.36 12.67
CA GLU A 72 5.57 4.13 13.58
C GLU A 72 4.94 5.46 14.03
N ARG A 73 4.05 6.03 13.19
CA ARG A 73 3.33 7.29 13.46
C ARG A 73 1.92 7.10 13.99
N ARG A 74 1.53 5.86 14.30
CA ARG A 74 0.16 5.53 14.73
C ARG A 74 -0.27 6.32 15.96
N ASP A 75 0.60 6.48 16.93
CA ASP A 75 0.31 7.20 18.18
C ASP A 75 0.04 8.71 17.96
N GLU A 76 0.52 9.28 16.83
CA GLU A 76 0.29 10.69 16.50
C GLU A 76 -1.16 10.96 16.06
N TRP A 77 -1.91 9.91 15.71
CA TRP A 77 -3.26 10.04 15.10
C TRP A 77 -4.41 9.66 16.04
N ASP A 78 -4.11 9.22 17.24
CA ASP A 78 -5.10 8.59 18.12
C ASP A 78 -5.96 9.59 18.92
N TYR A 79 -5.68 10.89 18.80
CA TYR A 79 -6.37 11.90 19.57
C TYR A 79 -7.59 12.48 18.84
N GLY A 80 -8.74 11.83 19.03
CA GLY A 80 -10.05 12.42 18.70
C GLY A 80 -10.62 12.13 17.31
N ASP A 81 -9.85 11.52 16.41
CA ASP A 81 -10.29 11.19 15.05
C ASP A 81 -11.31 10.02 15.04
N SER A 82 -12.35 10.16 14.22
CA SER A 82 -13.23 9.03 13.91
C SER A 82 -12.49 7.96 13.12
N CYS A 83 -12.99 6.71 13.11
CA CYS A 83 -12.42 5.64 12.32
C CYS A 83 -12.27 6.02 10.84
N LYS A 84 -13.29 6.67 10.24
CA LYS A 84 -13.25 7.22 8.88
C LYS A 84 -12.07 8.18 8.68
N GLN A 85 -11.89 9.15 9.59
CA GLN A 85 -10.80 10.13 9.49
C GLN A 85 -9.43 9.47 9.56
N ARG A 86 -9.26 8.45 10.40
CA ARG A 86 -8.01 7.67 10.50
C ARG A 86 -7.71 6.91 9.20
N VAL A 87 -8.70 6.28 8.58
CA VAL A 87 -8.56 5.63 7.26
C VAL A 87 -8.16 6.64 6.18
N LEU A 88 -8.83 7.79 6.11
CA LEU A 88 -8.51 8.84 5.14
C LEU A 88 -7.11 9.41 5.33
N ARG A 89 -6.64 9.51 6.57
CA ARG A 89 -5.29 9.96 6.87
C ARG A 89 -4.23 8.97 6.37
N ILE A 90 -4.48 7.66 6.54
CA ILE A 90 -3.61 6.63 5.97
C ILE A 90 -3.53 6.77 4.45
N TYR A 91 -4.66 6.90 3.76
CA TYR A 91 -4.66 7.10 2.32
C TYR A 91 -3.91 8.36 1.91
N LYS A 92 -4.08 9.47 2.63
CA LYS A 92 -3.37 10.70 2.35
C LYS A 92 -1.86 10.51 2.41
N ILE A 93 -1.33 9.89 3.47
CA ILE A 93 0.10 9.60 3.61
C ILE A 93 0.61 8.73 2.46
N LEU A 94 -0.13 7.68 2.11
CA LEU A 94 0.23 6.81 1.00
C LEU A 94 0.20 7.56 -0.34
N ASN A 95 -0.82 8.40 -0.57
CA ASN A 95 -1.00 9.14 -1.81
C ASN A 95 0.05 10.23 -2.00
N GLU A 96 0.44 10.96 -0.96
CA GLU A 96 1.50 11.98 -1.04
C GLU A 96 2.78 11.41 -1.66
N VAL A 97 3.16 10.21 -1.25
CA VAL A 97 4.34 9.52 -1.79
C VAL A 97 4.11 8.98 -3.20
N ASN A 98 2.93 8.42 -3.47
CA ASN A 98 2.60 7.88 -4.78
C ASN A 98 2.55 8.98 -5.85
N ILE A 99 1.98 10.13 -5.51
CA ILE A 99 1.89 11.29 -6.39
C ILE A 99 3.28 11.83 -6.74
N GLN A 100 4.17 11.93 -5.75
CA GLN A 100 5.56 12.37 -5.96
C GLN A 100 6.36 11.38 -6.83
N ASN A 101 5.92 10.12 -6.92
CA ASN A 101 6.59 9.05 -7.65
C ASN A 101 5.70 8.46 -8.76
N TYR A 102 4.94 9.31 -9.45
CA TYR A 102 3.98 8.89 -10.48
C TYR A 102 4.58 7.91 -11.52
N ASP A 103 5.74 8.26 -12.10
CA ASP A 103 6.39 7.40 -13.11
C ASP A 103 6.72 6.01 -12.57
N PHE A 104 7.13 5.94 -11.31
CA PHE A 104 7.35 4.66 -10.65
C PHE A 104 6.04 3.89 -10.41
N MET A 105 4.99 4.57 -9.95
CA MET A 105 3.68 3.97 -9.74
C MET A 105 3.10 3.41 -11.04
N LYS A 106 3.31 4.10 -12.15
CA LYS A 106 2.94 3.62 -13.48
C LYS A 106 3.66 2.32 -13.81
N VAL A 107 4.99 2.28 -13.65
CA VAL A 107 5.78 1.06 -13.89
C VAL A 107 5.34 -0.09 -12.97
N LEU A 108 5.11 0.19 -11.69
CA LEU A 108 4.66 -0.79 -10.70
C LEU A 108 3.33 -1.42 -11.11
N LEU A 109 2.31 -0.60 -11.35
CA LEU A 109 0.95 -1.08 -11.67
C LEU A 109 0.88 -1.78 -13.03
N GLU A 110 1.54 -1.25 -14.07
CA GLU A 110 1.61 -1.91 -15.38
C GLU A 110 2.35 -3.26 -15.32
N SER A 111 3.40 -3.36 -14.50
CA SER A 111 4.17 -4.59 -14.33
C SER A 111 3.40 -5.61 -13.49
N SER A 112 2.68 -5.18 -12.46
CA SER A 112 1.85 -6.06 -11.62
C SER A 112 0.75 -6.75 -12.41
N MET A 113 0.21 -6.08 -13.44
CA MET A 113 -0.78 -6.69 -14.34
C MET A 113 -0.20 -7.77 -15.25
N LYS A 114 1.08 -7.66 -15.62
CA LYS A 114 1.75 -8.59 -16.53
C LYS A 114 2.40 -9.76 -15.79
N HIS A 115 2.83 -9.55 -14.57
CA HIS A 115 3.62 -10.48 -13.78
C HIS A 115 2.92 -10.89 -12.49
N ARG A 116 2.32 -12.07 -12.49
CA ARG A 116 1.66 -12.64 -11.30
C ARG A 116 2.56 -12.67 -10.07
N GLN A 117 3.86 -12.82 -10.25
CA GLN A 117 4.83 -12.83 -9.13
C GLN A 117 4.92 -11.49 -8.41
N ILE A 118 4.78 -10.35 -9.12
CA ILE A 118 4.72 -9.03 -8.51
C ILE A 118 3.45 -8.94 -7.67
N PHE A 119 2.31 -9.32 -8.24
CA PHE A 119 1.03 -9.34 -7.55
C PHE A 119 1.05 -10.23 -6.30
N ASP A 120 1.67 -11.41 -6.37
CA ASP A 120 1.80 -12.32 -5.22
C ASP A 120 2.81 -11.79 -4.17
N SER A 121 3.82 -11.02 -4.58
CA SER A 121 4.76 -10.36 -3.65
C SER A 121 4.16 -9.12 -2.99
N GLU A 122 3.29 -8.39 -3.69
CA GLU A 122 2.46 -7.32 -3.13
C GLU A 122 1.46 -7.85 -2.10
N LYS A 123 1.09 -9.13 -2.16
CA LYS A 123 0.20 -9.74 -1.17
C LYS A 123 0.65 -9.52 0.27
N ASN A 124 1.95 -9.48 0.55
CA ASN A 124 2.43 -9.26 1.91
C ASN A 124 2.19 -7.81 2.35
N ALA A 125 2.47 -6.81 1.50
CA ALA A 125 2.16 -5.41 1.80
C ALA A 125 0.64 -5.19 1.88
N ASN A 126 -0.12 -5.85 1.01
CA ASN A 126 -1.58 -5.79 1.00
C ASN A 126 -2.19 -6.45 2.25
N VAL A 127 -1.60 -7.55 2.73
CA VAL A 127 -2.03 -8.19 3.98
C VAL A 127 -1.79 -7.24 5.18
N GLU A 128 -0.68 -6.55 5.23
CA GLU A 128 -0.37 -5.60 6.31
C GLU A 128 -1.30 -4.38 6.28
N LEU A 129 -1.55 -3.78 5.11
CA LEU A 129 -2.49 -2.67 4.97
C LEU A 129 -3.92 -3.09 5.36
N ARG A 130 -4.34 -4.28 4.93
CA ARG A 130 -5.64 -4.85 5.31
C ARG A 130 -5.74 -5.09 6.81
N GLN A 131 -4.69 -5.62 7.43
CA GLN A 131 -4.65 -5.84 8.87
C GLN A 131 -4.72 -4.51 9.62
N LEU A 132 -3.98 -3.50 9.19
CA LEU A 132 -4.05 -2.16 9.75
C LEU A 132 -5.48 -1.59 9.74
N PHE A 133 -6.17 -1.71 8.61
CA PHE A 133 -7.58 -1.29 8.54
C PHE A 133 -8.50 -2.15 9.42
N ALA A 134 -8.27 -3.47 9.47
CA ALA A 134 -9.07 -4.34 10.30
C ALA A 134 -8.95 -3.98 11.79
N ASP A 135 -7.74 -3.73 12.26
CA ASP A 135 -7.46 -3.32 13.64
C ASP A 135 -8.15 -1.98 13.97
N LEU A 136 -8.18 -1.03 13.04
CA LEU A 136 -8.87 0.25 13.22
C LEU A 136 -10.39 0.08 13.32
N ILE A 137 -10.97 -0.79 12.51
CA ILE A 137 -12.40 -1.08 12.52
C ILE A 137 -12.78 -1.81 13.83
N GLU A 138 -12.03 -2.84 14.20
CA GLU A 138 -12.26 -3.61 15.43
C GLU A 138 -12.18 -2.71 16.68
N GLU A 139 -11.12 -1.90 16.77
CA GLU A 139 -10.97 -0.92 17.86
C GLU A 139 -12.15 0.06 17.94
N ALA A 140 -12.64 0.54 16.79
CA ALA A 140 -13.76 1.46 16.75
C ALA A 140 -15.09 0.78 17.16
N GLN A 141 -15.26 -0.51 16.82
CA GLN A 141 -16.40 -1.32 17.27
C GLN A 141 -16.35 -1.57 18.78
N ASP A 142 -15.20 -1.99 19.31
CA ASP A 142 -15.00 -2.28 20.73
C ASP A 142 -15.23 -1.04 21.62
N LYS A 143 -14.81 0.13 21.13
CA LYS A 143 -15.02 1.42 21.81
C LYS A 143 -16.44 2.00 21.60
N GLY A 144 -17.31 1.30 20.87
CA GLY A 144 -18.68 1.75 20.55
C GLY A 144 -18.74 2.99 19.66
N ARG A 145 -17.63 3.33 18.98
CA ARG A 145 -17.54 4.48 18.06
C ARG A 145 -18.04 4.15 16.66
N LEU A 146 -18.08 2.86 16.31
CA LEU A 146 -18.64 2.33 15.07
C LEU A 146 -19.67 1.27 15.44
N LYS A 147 -20.93 1.50 15.08
CA LYS A 147 -22.04 0.65 15.50
C LYS A 147 -22.26 -0.59 14.62
N THR A 148 -21.58 -0.67 13.51
CA THR A 148 -21.71 -1.79 12.57
C THR A 148 -21.27 -3.11 13.20
N LYS A 149 -21.93 -4.20 12.79
CA LYS A 149 -21.58 -5.59 13.15
C LYS A 149 -20.87 -6.33 12.03
N PHE A 150 -20.48 -5.64 10.96
CA PHE A 150 -19.73 -6.26 9.87
C PHE A 150 -18.36 -6.72 10.35
N ASN A 151 -17.92 -7.84 9.79
CA ASN A 151 -16.59 -8.38 10.11
C ASN A 151 -15.50 -7.36 9.73
N PRO A 152 -14.61 -6.98 10.67
CA PRO A 152 -13.53 -6.00 10.42
C PRO A 152 -12.68 -6.32 9.20
N LEU A 153 -12.33 -7.60 8.98
CA LEU A 153 -11.55 -8.03 7.82
C LEU A 153 -12.29 -7.85 6.49
N VAL A 154 -13.62 -7.98 6.47
CA VAL A 154 -14.42 -7.74 5.26
C VAL A 154 -14.44 -6.26 4.92
N VAL A 155 -14.65 -5.40 5.91
CA VAL A 155 -14.59 -3.94 5.72
C VAL A 155 -13.20 -3.51 5.30
N ALA A 156 -12.16 -4.01 5.95
CA ALA A 156 -10.77 -3.74 5.62
C ALA A 156 -10.42 -4.15 4.18
N ASN A 157 -10.92 -5.29 3.72
CA ASN A 157 -10.75 -5.71 2.33
C ASN A 157 -11.43 -4.76 1.33
N MET A 158 -12.62 -4.25 1.67
CA MET A 158 -13.27 -3.22 0.84
C MET A 158 -12.44 -1.94 0.76
N LEU A 159 -11.91 -1.47 1.89
CA LEU A 159 -11.04 -0.29 1.93
C LEU A 159 -9.77 -0.50 1.11
N GLU A 160 -9.10 -1.64 1.27
CA GLU A 160 -7.95 -2.01 0.45
C GLU A 160 -8.27 -1.99 -1.06
N ASN A 161 -9.39 -2.59 -1.47
CA ASN A 161 -9.83 -2.60 -2.87
C ASN A 161 -10.11 -1.18 -3.39
N ILE A 162 -10.68 -0.31 -2.58
CA ILE A 162 -10.89 1.11 -2.93
C ILE A 162 -9.55 1.77 -3.23
N TYR A 163 -8.55 1.56 -2.37
CA TYR A 163 -7.22 2.12 -2.53
C TYR A 163 -6.56 1.71 -3.86
N TYR A 164 -6.47 0.41 -4.13
CA TYR A 164 -5.82 -0.08 -5.35
C TYR A 164 -6.61 0.28 -6.62
N ASN A 165 -7.93 0.21 -6.58
CA ASN A 165 -8.76 0.60 -7.71
C ASN A 165 -8.58 2.10 -8.04
N ALA A 166 -8.55 2.97 -7.03
CA ALA A 166 -8.35 4.40 -7.25
C ALA A 166 -6.94 4.71 -7.79
N LEU A 167 -5.89 4.04 -7.29
CA LEU A 167 -4.54 4.17 -7.83
C LEU A 167 -4.46 3.72 -9.29
N TYR A 168 -5.12 2.61 -9.61
CA TYR A 168 -5.16 2.10 -10.98
C TYR A 168 -5.83 3.07 -11.94
N ASP A 169 -7.01 3.59 -11.57
CA ASP A 169 -7.73 4.58 -12.37
C ASP A 169 -6.95 5.89 -12.51
N TRP A 170 -6.26 6.32 -11.44
CA TRP A 170 -5.40 7.49 -11.46
C TRP A 170 -4.21 7.34 -12.42
N VAL A 171 -3.53 6.20 -12.41
CA VAL A 171 -2.45 5.94 -13.37
C VAL A 171 -2.98 5.84 -14.79
N ARG A 172 -4.14 5.20 -15.04
CA ARG A 172 -4.76 5.12 -16.36
C ARG A 172 -5.20 6.49 -16.93
N SER A 173 -5.54 7.40 -16.04
CA SER A 173 -5.89 8.78 -16.43
C SER A 173 -4.67 9.68 -16.60
N GLU A 174 -3.46 9.14 -16.61
CA GLU A 174 -2.21 9.87 -16.65
C GLU A 174 -2.09 10.93 -15.52
N GLY A 175 -2.63 10.58 -14.33
CA GLY A 175 -2.62 11.46 -13.17
C GLY A 175 -3.72 12.54 -13.17
N ALA A 176 -4.60 12.55 -14.18
CA ALA A 176 -5.66 13.57 -14.28
C ALA A 176 -6.80 13.37 -13.28
N TRP A 177 -6.99 12.19 -12.76
CA TRP A 177 -8.03 11.89 -11.77
C TRP A 177 -7.69 12.50 -10.40
N PRO A 178 -8.65 13.17 -9.72
CA PRO A 178 -8.44 13.75 -8.39
C PRO A 178 -8.45 12.62 -7.34
N LEU A 179 -7.30 11.96 -7.19
CA LEU A 179 -7.14 10.73 -6.42
C LEU A 179 -7.66 10.83 -4.98
N GLU A 180 -7.34 11.93 -4.27
CA GLU A 180 -7.74 12.11 -2.88
C GLU A 180 -9.25 12.33 -2.75
N GLU A 181 -9.86 13.13 -3.63
CA GLU A 181 -11.31 13.42 -3.60
C GLU A 181 -12.12 12.16 -3.87
N ILE A 182 -11.71 11.34 -4.84
CA ILE A 182 -12.38 10.10 -5.20
C ILE A 182 -12.25 9.06 -4.07
N MET A 183 -11.09 8.98 -3.43
CA MET A 183 -10.92 8.10 -2.27
C MET A 183 -11.80 8.54 -1.09
N ASP A 184 -11.87 9.85 -0.81
CA ASP A 184 -12.73 10.37 0.25
C ASP A 184 -14.20 10.04 -0.01
N GLU A 185 -14.68 10.25 -1.23
CA GLU A 185 -16.06 9.92 -1.61
C GLU A 185 -16.36 8.43 -1.45
N LYS A 186 -15.50 7.55 -1.97
CA LYS A 186 -15.68 6.10 -1.87
C LYS A 186 -15.64 5.60 -0.42
N VAL A 187 -14.74 6.13 0.40
CA VAL A 187 -14.66 5.81 1.84
C VAL A 187 -15.90 6.32 2.57
N SER A 188 -16.37 7.51 2.22
CA SER A 188 -17.60 8.08 2.80
C SER A 188 -18.79 7.17 2.56
N ILE A 189 -18.97 6.66 1.35
CA ILE A 189 -20.05 5.70 1.01
C ILE A 189 -19.96 4.44 1.88
N VAL A 190 -18.75 3.90 2.11
CA VAL A 190 -18.57 2.71 2.96
C VAL A 190 -19.01 3.01 4.39
N PHE A 191 -18.53 4.11 4.98
CA PHE A 191 -18.85 4.45 6.37
C PHE A 191 -20.31 4.88 6.57
N GLU A 192 -20.90 5.62 5.65
CA GLU A 192 -22.32 5.98 5.68
C GLU A 192 -23.21 4.74 5.51
N GLY A 193 -22.81 3.79 4.67
CA GLY A 193 -23.51 2.50 4.54
C GLY A 193 -23.44 1.65 5.81
N MET A 194 -22.36 1.77 6.59
CA MET A 194 -22.21 1.06 7.87
C MET A 194 -23.00 1.72 9.01
N ASP A 195 -23.16 3.04 8.99
CA ASP A 195 -23.87 3.77 10.03
C ASP A 195 -25.41 3.67 9.88
N ASN A 196 -25.88 3.38 8.68
CA ASN A 196 -27.31 3.17 8.41
C ASN A 196 -27.73 1.74 8.80
N GLU A 197 -27.95 1.49 10.09
CA GLU A 197 -28.62 0.28 10.58
C GLU A 197 -30.09 0.24 10.07
N GLY A 198 -30.32 -0.29 8.87
CA GLY A 198 -31.71 -0.49 8.52
C GLY A 198 -32.11 -0.85 7.11
N VAL A 199 -31.19 -0.98 6.14
CA VAL A 199 -31.62 -1.17 4.74
C VAL A 199 -31.29 -2.55 4.15
N LEU A 200 -30.57 -3.39 4.84
CA LEU A 200 -30.38 -4.79 4.41
C LEU A 200 -31.34 -5.73 5.19
N THR A 201 -32.62 -5.48 5.09
CA THR A 201 -33.60 -6.59 5.25
C THR A 201 -33.36 -7.51 4.07
N THR A 202 -32.74 -8.65 4.34
CA THR A 202 -32.72 -9.83 3.45
C THR A 202 -34.15 -10.16 3.02
N LYS A 203 -34.64 -9.53 1.95
CA LYS A 203 -35.79 -10.02 1.21
C LYS A 203 -35.25 -11.00 0.17
N GLY A 204 -35.33 -12.26 0.55
CA GLY A 204 -35.65 -13.36 -0.32
C GLY A 204 -34.78 -13.60 -1.52
N LEU A 205 -33.71 -14.39 -1.32
CA LEU A 205 -33.29 -15.38 -2.32
C LEU A 205 -33.95 -16.70 -1.93
N THR A 206 -35.20 -16.87 -2.36
CA THR A 206 -35.86 -18.18 -2.56
C THR A 206 -35.69 -18.59 -4.01
#